data_b94101a615898f85f2ad444fa6a599bb
#
_entry.id   b94101a615898f85f2ad444fa6a599bb
#
_cell.length_a   1.000
_cell.length_b   1.000
_cell.length_c   1.000
_cell.angle_alpha   90.00
_cell.angle_beta   90.00
_cell.angle_gamma   90.00
#
_symmetry.space_group_name_H-M   'P 1'
#
loop_
_entity.id
_entity.type
_entity.pdbx_description
1 polymer ?
#
loop_
_entity_poly.entity_id
_entity_poly.type
_entity_poly.pdbx_seq_one_letter_code
_entity_poly.pdbx_strand_id
1 'polypeptide(L)'
;MLRRSLAILLVLAAVYPACALVPEEWSGDGNNLDLSILRPGDIILCRGCAGWLEETFGNIVGYWHHAAMYIGNGQMIEAWKDGVRIVPVDMVKKASEVGVYRVKTTDTVKINAINWAKTKVGLPYDYKWLTYIGGKEVEGNSYYCSELVWAAYLKAGGPDIDQNPGFSLRYGYNVAPQELADDGDTYLIVQAT
;
A
#
# COMPACT_ATOMS: atom_id res chain seq x y z
N MET A 1 22.97 -69.86 -9.30
CA MET A 1 22.12 -69.10 -8.30
C MET A 1 22.69 -67.71 -8.17
N LEU A 2 22.09 -66.74 -8.89
CA LEU A 2 22.49 -65.33 -8.82
C LEU A 2 21.61 -64.61 -7.79
N ARG A 3 22.20 -64.13 -6.69
CA ARG A 3 21.51 -63.26 -5.74
C ARG A 3 21.50 -61.83 -6.30
N ARG A 4 20.34 -61.32 -6.65
CA ARG A 4 20.11 -59.90 -6.98
C ARG A 4 19.94 -59.13 -5.69
N SER A 5 20.91 -58.30 -5.33
CA SER A 5 20.81 -57.33 -4.23
C SER A 5 20.01 -56.13 -4.75
N LEU A 6 18.85 -55.91 -4.15
CA LEU A 6 18.01 -54.71 -4.39
C LEU A 6 18.55 -53.57 -3.50
N ALA A 7 19.20 -52.59 -4.09
CA ALA A 7 19.59 -51.40 -3.41
C ALA A 7 18.37 -50.44 -3.34
N ILE A 8 17.85 -50.27 -2.13
CA ILE A 8 16.79 -49.27 -1.86
C ILE A 8 17.48 -47.92 -1.73
N LEU A 9 17.29 -47.06 -2.72
CA LEU A 9 17.72 -45.65 -2.67
C LEU A 9 16.72 -44.86 -1.82
N LEU A 10 17.08 -44.58 -0.57
CA LEU A 10 16.33 -43.68 0.29
C LEU A 10 16.61 -42.24 -0.16
N VAL A 11 15.65 -41.61 -0.88
CA VAL A 11 15.68 -40.17 -1.16
C VAL A 11 15.17 -39.47 0.10
N LEU A 12 16.09 -38.96 0.90
CA LEU A 12 15.80 -38.02 1.97
C LEU A 12 15.40 -36.69 1.31
N ALA A 13 14.11 -36.45 1.14
CA ALA A 13 13.60 -35.14 0.85
C ALA A 13 13.83 -34.24 2.09
N ALA A 14 14.87 -33.40 2.03
CA ALA A 14 15.08 -32.36 3.01
C ALA A 14 13.89 -31.37 2.89
N VAL A 15 12.96 -31.48 3.82
CA VAL A 15 11.92 -30.46 4.01
C VAL A 15 12.64 -29.25 4.62
N TYR A 16 13.12 -28.36 3.77
CA TYR A 16 13.50 -27.03 4.23
C TYR A 16 12.21 -26.34 4.67
N PRO A 17 12.07 -25.88 5.93
CA PRO A 17 10.99 -25.00 6.27
C PRO A 17 11.12 -23.80 5.34
N ALA A 18 10.09 -23.53 4.53
CA ALA A 18 9.98 -22.26 3.82
C ALA A 18 10.08 -21.17 4.89
N CYS A 19 11.24 -20.54 4.99
CA CYS A 19 11.38 -19.34 5.80
C CYS A 19 10.42 -18.35 5.17
N ALA A 20 9.25 -18.20 5.77
CA ALA A 20 8.33 -17.14 5.40
C ALA A 20 9.14 -15.85 5.53
N LEU A 21 9.45 -15.22 4.41
CA LEU A 21 10.11 -13.92 4.41
C LEU A 21 9.21 -13.01 5.23
N VAL A 22 9.72 -12.56 6.38
CA VAL A 22 9.01 -11.57 7.19
C VAL A 22 8.85 -10.35 6.28
N PRO A 23 7.62 -9.89 6.03
CA PRO A 23 7.42 -8.72 5.18
C PRO A 23 8.27 -7.57 5.70
N GLU A 24 8.95 -6.86 4.81
CA GLU A 24 9.67 -5.66 5.21
C GLU A 24 8.70 -4.69 5.89
N GLU A 25 9.07 -4.24 7.07
CA GLU A 25 8.22 -3.45 7.93
C GLU A 25 8.45 -1.95 7.70
N TRP A 26 7.43 -1.16 8.02
CA TRP A 26 7.61 0.28 8.17
C TRP A 26 8.64 0.55 9.27
N SER A 27 9.36 1.64 9.12
CA SER A 27 10.39 2.08 10.08
C SER A 27 10.20 3.57 10.38
N GLY A 28 10.66 4.00 11.54
CA GLY A 28 10.56 5.39 12.00
C GLY A 28 10.70 5.45 13.52
N ASP A 29 10.38 6.61 14.09
CA ASP A 29 10.54 6.88 15.53
C ASP A 29 9.31 6.41 16.35
N GLY A 30 8.27 5.94 15.66
CA GLY A 30 7.01 5.53 16.27
C GLY A 30 6.02 6.68 16.44
N ASN A 31 4.74 6.35 16.65
CA ASN A 31 3.67 7.30 16.90
C ASN A 31 2.61 6.74 17.85
N ASN A 32 1.71 7.61 18.31
CA ASN A 32 0.69 7.32 19.31
C ASN A 32 -0.71 7.05 18.72
N LEU A 33 -0.84 6.71 17.44
CA LEU A 33 -2.14 6.48 16.79
C LEU A 33 -2.99 5.46 17.55
N ASP A 34 -4.22 5.83 17.90
CA ASP A 34 -5.24 4.89 18.39
C ASP A 34 -5.87 4.15 17.22
N LEU A 35 -5.55 2.86 17.09
CA LEU A 35 -6.06 2.02 16.00
C LEU A 35 -7.57 1.77 16.07
N SER A 36 -8.22 2.01 17.21
CA SER A 36 -9.66 1.79 17.39
C SER A 36 -10.54 2.75 16.60
N ILE A 37 -9.99 3.87 16.15
CA ILE A 37 -10.71 4.86 15.34
C ILE A 37 -10.85 4.45 13.86
N LEU A 38 -10.02 3.50 13.40
CA LEU A 38 -9.97 3.08 12.01
C LEU A 38 -11.26 2.40 11.57
N ARG A 39 -11.73 2.78 10.39
CA ARG A 39 -12.86 2.16 9.71
C ARG A 39 -12.44 1.60 8.35
N PRO A 40 -12.98 0.45 7.91
CA PRO A 40 -12.68 -0.09 6.59
C PRO A 40 -12.86 0.97 5.48
N GLY A 41 -11.84 1.10 4.63
CA GLY A 41 -11.74 2.13 3.60
C GLY A 41 -10.99 3.40 4.04
N ASP A 42 -10.59 3.56 5.29
CA ASP A 42 -9.76 4.69 5.67
C ASP A 42 -8.40 4.63 4.95
N ILE A 43 -7.96 5.77 4.47
CA ILE A 43 -6.65 5.97 3.87
C ILE A 43 -5.68 6.29 5.00
N ILE A 44 -4.57 5.57 5.05
CA ILE A 44 -3.49 5.78 6.01
C ILE A 44 -2.32 6.35 5.24
N LEU A 45 -1.98 7.59 5.51
CA LEU A 45 -0.81 8.25 4.96
C LEU A 45 0.30 8.29 6.02
N CYS A 46 1.54 8.10 5.62
CA CYS A 46 2.64 8.18 6.57
C CYS A 46 3.82 9.02 6.06
N ARG A 47 4.56 9.51 7.05
CA ARG A 47 5.86 10.12 6.91
C ARG A 47 6.83 9.46 7.88
N GLY A 48 8.11 9.31 7.49
CA GLY A 48 9.07 8.56 8.30
C GLY A 48 8.67 7.09 8.45
N CYS A 49 8.22 6.46 7.36
CA CYS A 49 7.82 5.06 7.37
C CYS A 49 8.55 4.22 6.33
N ALA A 50 9.15 4.87 5.33
CA ALA A 50 9.78 4.22 4.20
C ALA A 50 11.10 4.94 3.88
N GLY A 51 12.11 4.74 4.73
CA GLY A 51 13.40 5.46 4.67
C GLY A 51 14.00 5.51 3.27
N TRP A 52 13.84 4.43 2.48
CA TRP A 52 14.32 4.38 1.10
C TRP A 52 13.64 5.41 0.17
N LEU A 53 12.33 5.70 0.37
CA LEU A 53 11.62 6.74 -0.37
C LEU A 53 12.09 8.14 0.05
N GLU A 54 12.26 8.34 1.34
CA GLU A 54 12.66 9.62 1.93
C GLU A 54 14.09 9.99 1.59
N GLU A 55 15.00 9.02 1.64
CA GLU A 55 16.39 9.20 1.24
C GLU A 55 16.52 9.52 -0.26
N THR A 56 15.66 8.93 -1.09
CA THR A 56 15.77 9.05 -2.55
C THR A 56 15.03 10.28 -3.08
N PHE A 57 13.85 10.62 -2.54
CA PHE A 57 12.94 11.58 -3.15
C PHE A 57 12.55 12.74 -2.23
N GLY A 58 12.82 12.66 -0.93
CA GLY A 58 12.59 13.72 0.03
C GLY A 58 11.23 14.41 -0.14
N ASN A 59 11.24 15.75 -0.21
CA ASN A 59 10.01 16.54 -0.32
C ASN A 59 9.37 16.56 -1.74
N ILE A 60 9.91 15.81 -2.72
CA ILE A 60 9.37 15.80 -4.09
C ILE A 60 7.95 15.21 -4.09
N VAL A 61 7.72 14.15 -3.32
CA VAL A 61 6.41 13.46 -3.21
C VAL A 61 5.41 14.17 -2.30
N GLY A 62 5.76 15.28 -1.67
CA GLY A 62 4.91 16.04 -0.76
C GLY A 62 5.27 15.83 0.69
N TYR A 63 4.33 16.18 1.59
CA TYR A 63 4.51 15.96 3.04
C TYR A 63 4.37 14.48 3.40
N TRP A 64 3.36 13.81 2.82
CA TRP A 64 3.14 12.39 2.98
C TRP A 64 3.93 11.59 1.95
N HIS A 65 4.60 10.53 2.39
CA HIS A 65 5.54 9.77 1.56
C HIS A 65 4.99 8.43 1.11
N HIS A 66 3.98 7.90 1.80
CA HIS A 66 3.38 6.61 1.48
C HIS A 66 1.89 6.59 1.80
N ALA A 67 1.16 5.70 1.13
CA ALA A 67 -0.27 5.50 1.31
C ALA A 67 -0.63 4.02 1.42
N ALA A 68 -1.54 3.71 2.34
CA ALA A 68 -2.16 2.40 2.51
C ALA A 68 -3.66 2.58 2.73
N MET A 69 -4.44 1.51 2.59
CA MET A 69 -5.86 1.50 2.89
C MET A 69 -6.18 0.48 3.97
N TYR A 70 -6.86 0.91 5.05
CA TYR A 70 -7.34 -0.02 6.07
C TYR A 70 -8.48 -0.88 5.52
N ILE A 71 -8.35 -2.19 5.61
CA ILE A 71 -9.31 -3.16 5.04
C ILE A 71 -10.15 -3.88 6.09
N GLY A 72 -10.04 -3.47 7.37
CA GLY A 72 -10.73 -4.11 8.49
C GLY A 72 -9.93 -5.26 9.11
N ASN A 73 -10.42 -5.78 10.23
CA ASN A 73 -9.85 -6.95 10.93
C ASN A 73 -8.36 -6.80 11.29
N GLY A 74 -7.92 -5.58 11.61
CA GLY A 74 -6.51 -5.33 11.96
C GLY A 74 -5.55 -5.42 10.79
N GLN A 75 -6.03 -5.28 9.54
CA GLN A 75 -5.22 -5.39 8.32
C GLN A 75 -5.33 -4.12 7.45
N MET A 76 -4.26 -3.84 6.72
CA MET A 76 -4.24 -2.84 5.66
C MET A 76 -3.67 -3.43 4.37
N ILE A 77 -4.00 -2.82 3.24
CA ILE A 77 -3.44 -3.14 1.93
C ILE A 77 -2.62 -1.97 1.42
N GLU A 78 -1.47 -2.27 0.86
CA GLU A 78 -0.53 -1.29 0.31
C GLU A 78 0.22 -1.84 -0.90
N ALA A 79 0.71 -0.96 -1.77
CA ALA A 79 1.78 -1.30 -2.69
C ALA A 79 3.11 -0.86 -2.07
N TRP A 80 3.97 -1.82 -1.81
CA TRP A 80 5.32 -1.65 -1.26
C TRP A 80 6.36 -2.03 -2.31
N LYS A 81 7.62 -1.78 -2.07
CA LYS A 81 8.69 -2.06 -3.06
C LYS A 81 8.71 -3.51 -3.60
N ASP A 82 8.16 -4.45 -2.86
CA ASP A 82 8.01 -5.86 -3.23
C ASP A 82 6.66 -6.19 -3.89
N GLY A 83 5.79 -5.19 -4.05
CA GLY A 83 4.49 -5.29 -4.71
C GLY A 83 3.29 -5.02 -3.80
N VAL A 84 2.10 -5.33 -4.31
CA VAL A 84 0.84 -5.16 -3.57
C VAL A 84 0.69 -6.28 -2.55
N ARG A 85 0.48 -5.90 -1.29
CA ARG A 85 0.42 -6.85 -0.17
C ARG A 85 -0.61 -6.46 0.89
N ILE A 86 -1.04 -7.44 1.68
CA ILE A 86 -1.84 -7.23 2.89
C ILE A 86 -0.93 -7.45 4.10
N VAL A 87 -0.93 -6.50 5.02
CA VAL A 87 -0.09 -6.53 6.22
C VAL A 87 -0.88 -6.15 7.47
N PRO A 88 -0.42 -6.49 8.68
CA PRO A 88 -1.03 -6.04 9.91
C PRO A 88 -1.02 -4.51 10.01
N VAL A 89 -2.13 -3.93 10.46
CA VAL A 89 -2.28 -2.46 10.56
C VAL A 89 -1.45 -1.85 11.69
N ASP A 90 -1.06 -2.64 12.69
CA ASP A 90 -0.21 -2.16 13.79
C ASP A 90 1.20 -1.74 13.33
N MET A 91 1.59 -2.16 12.12
CA MET A 91 2.81 -1.70 11.46
C MET A 91 2.85 -0.17 11.32
N VAL A 92 1.70 0.50 11.18
CA VAL A 92 1.62 1.97 11.09
C VAL A 92 2.19 2.67 12.31
N LYS A 93 2.18 2.02 13.48
CA LYS A 93 2.75 2.57 14.72
C LYS A 93 4.27 2.73 14.69
N LYS A 94 4.94 2.16 13.71
CA LYS A 94 6.38 2.31 13.52
C LYS A 94 6.75 3.59 12.77
N ALA A 95 5.83 4.16 11.98
CA ALA A 95 6.07 5.41 11.29
C ALA A 95 6.29 6.56 12.27
N SER A 96 7.11 7.56 11.89
CA SER A 96 7.30 8.76 12.72
C SER A 96 6.04 9.61 12.79
N GLU A 97 5.23 9.58 11.74
CA GLU A 97 3.98 10.33 11.66
C GLU A 97 2.96 9.64 10.74
N VAL A 98 1.70 9.65 11.15
CA VAL A 98 0.58 9.05 10.43
C VAL A 98 -0.60 10.00 10.38
N GLY A 99 -1.19 10.18 9.18
CA GLY A 99 -2.49 10.81 8.97
C GLY A 99 -3.53 9.79 8.54
N VAL A 100 -4.66 9.76 9.22
CA VAL A 100 -5.81 8.95 8.82
C VAL A 100 -6.81 9.84 8.13
N TYR A 101 -7.12 9.53 6.88
CA TYR A 101 -8.07 10.25 6.04
C TYR A 101 -9.26 9.36 5.69
N ARG A 102 -10.43 9.97 5.54
CA ARG A 102 -11.65 9.24 5.18
C ARG A 102 -12.28 9.86 3.94
N VAL A 103 -12.63 8.99 2.98
CA VAL A 103 -13.30 9.40 1.75
C VAL A 103 -14.78 9.68 2.01
N LYS A 104 -15.28 10.78 1.48
CA LYS A 104 -16.70 11.20 1.52
C LYS A 104 -17.51 10.37 0.54
N THR A 105 -17.82 9.15 0.92
CA THR A 105 -18.56 8.20 0.09
C THR A 105 -19.34 7.20 0.95
N THR A 106 -20.14 6.36 0.32
CA THR A 106 -20.94 5.33 0.99
C THR A 106 -20.08 4.15 1.46
N ASP A 107 -20.55 3.42 2.46
CA ASP A 107 -19.87 2.20 2.92
C ASP A 107 -19.83 1.11 1.83
N THR A 108 -20.84 1.06 0.95
CA THR A 108 -20.84 0.16 -0.20
C THR A 108 -19.65 0.44 -1.13
N VAL A 109 -19.38 1.70 -1.45
CA VAL A 109 -18.22 2.09 -2.28
C VAL A 109 -16.91 1.72 -1.59
N LYS A 110 -16.78 1.98 -0.28
CA LYS A 110 -15.59 1.60 0.50
C LYS A 110 -15.33 0.09 0.47
N ILE A 111 -16.40 -0.71 0.66
CA ILE A 111 -16.31 -2.18 0.59
C ILE A 111 -15.89 -2.65 -0.81
N ASN A 112 -16.47 -2.06 -1.85
CA ASN A 112 -16.11 -2.38 -3.24
C ASN A 112 -14.66 -2.00 -3.54
N ALA A 113 -14.18 -0.84 -3.07
CA ALA A 113 -12.78 -0.41 -3.21
C ALA A 113 -11.82 -1.40 -2.53
N ILE A 114 -12.13 -1.81 -1.31
CA ILE A 114 -11.36 -2.84 -0.59
C ILE A 114 -11.33 -4.16 -1.37
N ASN A 115 -12.48 -4.62 -1.84
CA ASN A 115 -12.57 -5.88 -2.57
C ASN A 115 -11.78 -5.83 -3.88
N TRP A 116 -11.86 -4.72 -4.61
CA TRP A 116 -11.08 -4.53 -5.82
C TRP A 116 -9.57 -4.49 -5.52
N ALA A 117 -9.12 -3.71 -4.54
CA ALA A 117 -7.72 -3.66 -4.15
C ALA A 117 -7.15 -5.04 -3.77
N LYS A 118 -7.93 -5.86 -3.07
CA LYS A 118 -7.56 -7.24 -2.73
C LYS A 118 -7.28 -8.11 -3.96
N THR A 119 -7.94 -7.85 -5.09
CA THR A 119 -7.65 -8.58 -6.35
C THR A 119 -6.29 -8.25 -6.95
N LYS A 120 -5.63 -7.19 -6.48
CA LYS A 120 -4.33 -6.72 -6.96
C LYS A 120 -3.15 -7.28 -6.15
N VAL A 121 -3.41 -8.01 -5.06
CA VAL A 121 -2.35 -8.61 -4.23
C VAL A 121 -1.44 -9.50 -5.08
N GLY A 122 -0.12 -9.30 -4.92
CA GLY A 122 0.92 -10.00 -5.67
C GLY A 122 1.32 -9.31 -6.98
N LEU A 123 0.63 -8.25 -7.41
CA LEU A 123 1.11 -7.44 -8.53
C LEU A 123 2.38 -6.65 -8.11
N PRO A 124 3.31 -6.42 -9.04
CA PRO A 124 4.55 -5.72 -8.74
C PRO A 124 4.32 -4.23 -8.41
N TYR A 125 5.32 -3.62 -7.76
CA TYR A 125 5.34 -2.18 -7.55
C TYR A 125 5.60 -1.44 -8.85
N ASP A 126 4.86 -0.35 -9.11
CA ASP A 126 5.05 0.48 -10.28
C ASP A 126 6.05 1.60 -10.02
N TYR A 127 7.22 1.52 -10.65
CA TYR A 127 8.26 2.54 -10.58
C TYR A 127 8.15 3.63 -11.64
N LYS A 128 7.12 3.58 -12.53
CA LYS A 128 6.92 4.60 -13.57
C LYS A 128 6.63 5.98 -12.99
N TRP A 129 6.10 6.05 -11.77
CA TRP A 129 5.88 7.32 -11.06
C TRP A 129 7.15 8.16 -10.88
N LEU A 130 8.35 7.55 -10.96
CA LEU A 130 9.62 8.26 -10.97
C LEU A 130 9.79 9.18 -12.19
N THR A 131 8.92 9.06 -13.17
CA THR A 131 8.90 9.91 -14.35
C THR A 131 7.63 10.77 -14.36
N TYR A 132 7.75 12.03 -14.80
CA TYR A 132 6.61 12.94 -14.91
C TYR A 132 5.53 12.46 -15.89
N ILE A 133 5.90 11.58 -16.81
CA ILE A 133 5.03 11.04 -17.87
C ILE A 133 4.57 9.60 -17.58
N GLY A 134 5.02 9.03 -16.47
CA GLY A 134 4.69 7.64 -16.09
C GLY A 134 3.19 7.44 -15.91
N GLY A 135 2.55 8.41 -15.29
CA GLY A 135 1.11 8.43 -15.12
C GLY A 135 0.61 7.40 -14.10
N LYS A 136 -0.70 7.30 -14.04
CA LYS A 136 -1.45 6.38 -13.20
C LYS A 136 -2.49 5.64 -14.03
N GLU A 137 -2.80 4.41 -13.67
CA GLU A 137 -3.73 3.55 -14.39
C GLU A 137 -4.72 2.91 -13.41
N VAL A 138 -6.03 2.94 -13.74
CA VAL A 138 -7.03 2.25 -12.91
C VAL A 138 -6.88 0.73 -13.05
N GLU A 139 -6.68 0.24 -14.28
CA GLU A 139 -6.52 -1.20 -14.57
C GLU A 139 -5.09 -1.47 -15.04
N GLY A 140 -4.13 -1.31 -14.12
CA GLY A 140 -2.73 -1.60 -14.34
C GLY A 140 -2.34 -3.05 -13.98
N ASN A 141 -1.12 -3.41 -14.38
CA ASN A 141 -0.46 -4.67 -14.00
C ASN A 141 0.59 -4.45 -12.90
N SER A 142 0.73 -3.23 -12.43
CA SER A 142 1.60 -2.79 -11.33
C SER A 142 0.97 -1.55 -10.70
N TYR A 143 1.26 -1.30 -9.43
CA TYR A 143 0.73 -0.13 -8.72
C TYR A 143 1.80 0.44 -7.79
N TYR A 144 1.87 1.78 -7.69
CA TYR A 144 2.54 2.43 -6.56
C TYR A 144 1.51 2.73 -5.45
N CYS A 145 1.97 3.18 -4.30
CA CYS A 145 1.18 3.20 -3.07
C CYS A 145 -0.12 4.01 -3.18
N SER A 146 -0.04 5.26 -3.58
CA SER A 146 -1.21 6.15 -3.71
C SER A 146 -2.07 5.83 -4.93
N GLU A 147 -1.48 5.34 -6.01
CA GLU A 147 -2.20 4.86 -7.19
C GLU A 147 -3.14 3.70 -6.86
N LEU A 148 -2.68 2.72 -6.08
CA LEU A 148 -3.51 1.60 -5.66
C LEU A 148 -4.77 2.08 -4.92
N VAL A 149 -4.61 3.04 -3.99
CA VAL A 149 -5.71 3.59 -3.21
C VAL A 149 -6.66 4.39 -4.08
N TRP A 150 -6.14 5.28 -4.91
CA TRP A 150 -6.90 6.08 -5.87
C TRP A 150 -7.70 5.20 -6.86
N ALA A 151 -7.02 4.25 -7.50
CA ALA A 151 -7.64 3.34 -8.47
C ALA A 151 -8.75 2.50 -7.84
N ALA A 152 -8.56 2.06 -6.59
CA ALA A 152 -9.57 1.30 -5.86
C ALA A 152 -10.87 2.10 -5.67
N TYR A 153 -10.79 3.36 -5.26
CA TYR A 153 -11.96 4.20 -5.09
C TYR A 153 -12.63 4.54 -6.41
N LEU A 154 -11.85 4.92 -7.42
CA LEU A 154 -12.39 5.24 -8.73
C LEU A 154 -13.10 4.02 -9.37
N LYS A 155 -12.48 2.83 -9.27
CA LYS A 155 -13.07 1.57 -9.79
C LYS A 155 -14.34 1.17 -9.04
N ALA A 156 -14.43 1.47 -7.77
CA ALA A 156 -15.62 1.20 -6.95
C ALA A 156 -16.80 2.12 -7.24
N GLY A 157 -16.65 3.10 -8.15
CA GLY A 157 -17.67 4.13 -8.43
C GLY A 157 -17.70 5.23 -7.38
N GLY A 158 -16.60 5.42 -6.66
CA GLY A 158 -16.38 6.52 -5.72
C GLY A 158 -15.91 7.79 -6.42
N PRO A 159 -15.62 8.86 -5.63
CA PRO A 159 -15.04 10.08 -6.16
C PRO A 159 -13.63 9.84 -6.70
N ASP A 160 -13.19 10.71 -7.60
CA ASP A 160 -11.80 10.83 -8.00
C ASP A 160 -11.07 11.60 -6.89
N ILE A 161 -10.31 10.86 -6.07
CA ILE A 161 -9.58 11.41 -4.91
C ILE A 161 -8.18 11.90 -5.27
N ASP A 162 -7.93 12.21 -6.53
CA ASP A 162 -6.74 12.88 -7.00
C ASP A 162 -7.02 14.38 -7.11
N GLN A 163 -6.38 15.20 -6.26
CA GLN A 163 -6.55 16.65 -6.28
C GLN A 163 -6.31 17.26 -7.66
N ASN A 164 -5.43 16.66 -8.47
CA ASN A 164 -5.10 17.13 -9.81
C ASN A 164 -5.19 15.99 -10.83
N PRO A 165 -6.39 15.58 -11.27
CA PRO A 165 -6.60 14.39 -12.11
C PRO A 165 -5.82 14.38 -13.43
N GLY A 166 -5.39 15.55 -13.90
CA GLY A 166 -4.55 15.72 -15.10
C GLY A 166 -3.08 15.91 -14.77
N PHE A 167 -2.40 16.70 -15.60
CA PHE A 167 -1.00 17.06 -15.39
C PHE A 167 -0.85 18.14 -14.33
N SER A 168 -0.04 17.89 -13.32
CA SER A 168 0.41 18.88 -12.36
C SER A 168 1.91 19.20 -12.55
N LEU A 169 2.30 20.46 -12.25
CA LEU A 169 3.72 20.85 -12.33
C LEU A 169 4.58 20.12 -11.28
N ARG A 170 3.96 19.66 -10.20
CA ARG A 170 4.68 19.02 -9.10
C ARG A 170 4.81 17.51 -9.29
N TYR A 171 3.73 16.84 -9.73
CA TYR A 171 3.64 15.38 -9.73
C TYR A 171 3.49 14.77 -11.14
N GLY A 172 3.44 15.61 -12.19
CA GLY A 172 3.21 15.14 -13.55
C GLY A 172 1.80 14.59 -13.73
N TYR A 173 1.68 13.40 -14.31
CA TYR A 173 0.42 12.64 -14.43
C TYR A 173 0.21 11.62 -13.30
N ASN A 174 1.04 11.63 -12.26
CA ASN A 174 0.92 10.73 -11.12
C ASN A 174 -0.08 11.27 -10.10
N VAL A 175 -0.53 10.41 -9.21
CA VAL A 175 -1.25 10.79 -7.99
C VAL A 175 -0.34 10.58 -6.77
N ALA A 176 0.05 11.67 -6.10
CA ALA A 176 0.91 11.59 -4.94
C ALA A 176 0.10 11.30 -3.66
N PRO A 177 0.71 10.71 -2.61
CA PRO A 177 0.04 10.57 -1.32
C PRO A 177 -0.50 11.90 -0.77
N GLN A 178 0.20 13.01 -1.03
CA GLN A 178 -0.23 14.35 -0.65
C GLN A 178 -1.54 14.75 -1.36
N GLU A 179 -1.71 14.40 -2.62
CA GLU A 179 -2.92 14.74 -3.39
C GLU A 179 -4.16 14.03 -2.83
N LEU A 180 -4.00 12.80 -2.30
CA LEU A 180 -5.08 12.11 -1.59
C LEU A 180 -5.49 12.85 -0.31
N ALA A 181 -4.54 13.52 0.37
CA ALA A 181 -4.81 14.31 1.57
C ALA A 181 -5.48 15.64 1.26
N ASP A 182 -5.08 16.29 0.16
CA ASP A 182 -5.49 17.65 -0.22
C ASP A 182 -6.78 17.65 -1.06
N ASP A 183 -7.24 16.47 -1.50
CA ASP A 183 -8.45 16.33 -2.30
C ASP A 183 -9.72 16.70 -1.53
N GLY A 184 -10.65 17.38 -2.21
CA GLY A 184 -11.90 17.86 -1.61
C GLY A 184 -12.87 16.77 -1.15
N ASP A 185 -12.72 15.53 -1.64
CA ASP A 185 -13.54 14.37 -1.30
C ASP A 185 -12.95 13.52 -0.17
N THR A 186 -11.80 13.92 0.37
CA THR A 186 -11.23 13.33 1.59
C THR A 186 -11.27 14.32 2.76
N TYR A 187 -11.11 13.82 3.97
CA TYR A 187 -10.95 14.65 5.16
C TYR A 187 -10.13 13.93 6.23
N LEU A 188 -9.35 14.72 6.94
CA LEU A 188 -8.51 14.24 8.05
C LEU A 188 -9.39 13.80 9.23
N ILE A 189 -9.13 12.61 9.76
CA ILE A 189 -9.72 12.08 10.99
C ILE A 189 -8.80 12.38 12.17
N VAL A 190 -7.51 12.05 12.02
CA VAL A 190 -6.47 12.26 13.04
C VAL A 190 -5.11 12.29 12.39
N GLN A 191 -4.20 13.04 12.99
CA GLN A 191 -2.76 13.00 12.74
C GLN A 191 -2.07 12.64 14.04
N ALA A 192 -1.18 11.66 13.99
CA ALA A 192 -0.47 11.11 15.14
C ALA A 192 1.04 11.17 14.89
N THR A 193 1.77 11.60 15.91
CA THR A 193 3.23 11.73 15.94
C THR A 193 3.81 10.99 17.15
#